data_56f07744f32b9cef78a8ab60e92efe9e
#
_entry.id   56f07744f32b9cef78a8ab60e92efe9e
#
_cell.length_a   1.000
_cell.length_b   1.000
_cell.length_c   1.000
_cell.angle_alpha   90.00
_cell.angle_beta   90.00
_cell.angle_gamma   90.00
#
_symmetry.space_group_name_H-M   'P 1'
#
loop_
_entity.id
_entity.type
_entity.pdbx_description
1 polymer ?
#
loop_
_entity_poly.entity_id
_entity_poly.type
_entity_poly.pdbx_seq_one_letter_code
_entity_poly.pdbx_strand_id
1 'polypeptide(L)'
;MKHFFSLNPIKVAALLVLTTLLGVAAPAAPAAAVNDNIYNYLQLFRSDVNSLKVDLVNSIMKLSPEDAKKFWPIYHDYENELGKLAIDRAELVAEFVQSHKDGTFDNAKARDIAKRWFKSQRARLDLLEKYHGKIQKELTPVQAGQFLQIENQIGLFIDVMIASEVPTVGAKSN
;
A
#
# COMPACT_ATOMS: atom_id res chain seq x y z
N MET A 1 -25.96 -6.45 17.73
CA MET A 1 -24.50 -6.38 17.57
C MET A 1 -23.96 -7.68 16.99
N LYS A 2 -24.22 -8.02 15.75
CA LYS A 2 -23.64 -9.17 15.05
C LYS A 2 -23.89 -8.97 13.55
N HIS A 3 -23.11 -8.15 12.87
CA HIS A 3 -22.93 -8.16 11.40
C HIS A 3 -21.69 -7.31 11.09
N PHE A 4 -20.54 -7.83 11.44
CA PHE A 4 -19.26 -7.31 11.00
C PHE A 4 -18.57 -8.41 10.19
N PHE A 5 -18.21 -8.07 8.97
CA PHE A 5 -17.41 -8.86 8.03
C PHE A 5 -18.08 -10.13 7.46
N SER A 6 -19.01 -9.93 6.54
CA SER A 6 -19.17 -10.91 5.46
C SER A 6 -18.25 -10.48 4.31
N LEU A 7 -16.97 -10.71 4.48
CA LEU A 7 -16.05 -10.80 3.35
C LEU A 7 -16.40 -12.08 2.61
N ASN A 8 -16.83 -11.95 1.37
CA ASN A 8 -17.21 -13.06 0.51
C ASN A 8 -16.01 -14.01 0.39
N PRO A 9 -16.10 -15.27 0.89
CA PRO A 9 -14.97 -16.18 0.98
C PRO A 9 -14.36 -16.56 -0.38
N ILE A 10 -15.05 -16.25 -1.47
CA ILE A 10 -14.60 -16.51 -2.83
C ILE A 10 -13.45 -15.61 -3.27
N LYS A 11 -13.34 -14.38 -2.72
CA LYS A 11 -12.25 -13.45 -3.06
C LYS A 11 -10.97 -13.67 -2.24
N VAL A 12 -11.07 -14.35 -1.11
CA VAL A 12 -9.90 -14.72 -0.28
C VAL A 12 -9.30 -16.05 -0.73
N ALA A 13 -10.08 -16.95 -1.34
CA ALA A 13 -9.61 -18.25 -1.79
C ALA A 13 -8.72 -18.21 -3.04
N ALA A 14 -8.70 -17.12 -3.79
CA ALA A 14 -7.85 -16.99 -4.98
C ALA A 14 -6.37 -16.74 -4.67
N LEU A 15 -6.00 -16.54 -3.40
CA LEU A 15 -4.61 -16.26 -2.98
C LEU A 15 -3.92 -17.47 -2.32
N LEU A 16 -4.58 -18.62 -2.20
CA LEU A 16 -4.07 -19.77 -1.43
C LEU A 16 -3.93 -21.07 -2.23
N VAL A 17 -3.93 -21.03 -3.56
CA VAL A 17 -3.65 -22.22 -4.37
C VAL A 17 -2.49 -21.95 -5.29
N LEU A 18 -1.28 -22.21 -4.83
CA LEU A 18 -0.24 -22.83 -5.64
C LEU A 18 1.00 -23.20 -4.80
N THR A 19 0.91 -24.30 -4.07
CA THR A 19 2.10 -25.08 -3.74
C THR A 19 1.73 -26.55 -3.79
N THR A 20 1.96 -27.20 -4.89
CA THR A 20 2.50 -28.56 -5.10
C THR A 20 2.45 -28.86 -6.59
N LEU A 21 3.56 -28.97 -7.29
CA LEU A 21 3.97 -30.15 -8.05
C LEU A 21 5.24 -29.90 -8.89
N LEU A 22 6.22 -30.79 -8.68
CA LEU A 22 7.19 -31.31 -9.64
C LEU A 22 8.21 -30.36 -10.27
N GLY A 23 9.45 -30.69 -9.94
CA GLY A 23 10.69 -30.16 -10.54
C GLY A 23 10.74 -30.26 -12.06
N VAL A 24 10.50 -29.12 -12.67
CA VAL A 24 11.02 -28.78 -13.99
C VAL A 24 11.75 -27.47 -13.81
N ALA A 25 13.05 -27.46 -14.11
CA ALA A 25 13.84 -26.25 -14.14
C ALA A 25 13.21 -25.30 -15.16
N ALA A 26 12.44 -24.32 -14.65
CA ALA A 26 11.94 -23.24 -15.49
C ALA A 26 13.12 -22.35 -15.89
N PRO A 27 13.21 -21.92 -17.15
CA PRO A 27 14.22 -20.95 -17.55
C PRO A 27 14.03 -19.69 -16.71
N ALA A 28 15.13 -19.15 -16.17
CA ALA A 28 15.12 -17.90 -15.41
C ALA A 28 14.44 -16.80 -16.25
N ALA A 29 13.28 -16.31 -15.79
CA ALA A 29 12.63 -15.18 -16.43
C ALA A 29 13.59 -13.98 -16.37
N PRO A 30 13.71 -13.17 -17.44
CA PRO A 30 14.60 -12.02 -17.46
C PRO A 30 14.18 -11.03 -16.35
N ALA A 31 15.17 -10.41 -15.71
CA ALA A 31 14.99 -9.49 -14.56
C ALA A 31 13.97 -8.36 -14.83
N ALA A 32 13.80 -7.94 -16.10
CA ALA A 32 12.78 -6.98 -16.52
C ALA A 32 11.34 -7.48 -16.25
N ALA A 33 11.06 -8.76 -16.45
CA ALA A 33 9.72 -9.33 -16.26
C ALA A 33 9.29 -9.37 -14.79
N VAL A 34 10.22 -9.34 -13.85
CA VAL A 34 9.93 -9.30 -12.40
C VAL A 34 9.52 -7.90 -11.98
N ASN A 35 10.17 -6.86 -12.52
CA ASN A 35 9.80 -5.46 -12.26
C ASN A 35 8.43 -5.13 -12.86
N ASP A 36 8.15 -5.58 -14.08
CA ASP A 36 6.85 -5.39 -14.74
C ASP A 36 5.73 -6.09 -13.97
N ASN A 37 5.96 -7.28 -13.42
CA ASN A 37 4.97 -7.98 -12.60
C ASN A 37 4.67 -7.26 -11.28
N ILE A 38 5.67 -6.75 -10.57
CA ILE A 38 5.45 -5.97 -9.34
C ILE A 38 4.72 -4.67 -9.66
N TYR A 39 5.11 -3.99 -10.74
CA TYR A 39 4.48 -2.74 -11.17
C TYR A 39 3.02 -2.96 -11.60
N ASN A 40 2.74 -3.98 -12.41
CA ASN A 40 1.39 -4.35 -12.83
C ASN A 40 0.52 -4.80 -11.64
N TYR A 41 1.09 -5.57 -10.71
CA TYR A 41 0.41 -5.99 -9.48
C TYR A 41 0.04 -4.77 -8.61
N LEU A 42 0.97 -3.83 -8.44
CA LEU A 42 0.72 -2.58 -7.69
C LEU A 42 -0.32 -1.69 -8.38
N GLN A 43 -0.39 -1.66 -9.71
CA GLN A 43 -1.40 -0.90 -10.45
C GLN A 43 -2.79 -1.51 -10.31
N LEU A 44 -2.92 -2.83 -10.44
CA LEU A 44 -4.18 -3.56 -10.23
C LEU A 44 -4.66 -3.41 -8.78
N PHE A 45 -3.75 -3.60 -7.83
CA PHE A 45 -4.01 -3.41 -6.41
C PHE A 45 -4.44 -1.98 -6.07
N ARG A 46 -3.86 -0.98 -6.75
CA ARG A 46 -4.21 0.44 -6.57
C ARG A 46 -5.64 0.75 -7.00
N SER A 47 -6.12 0.15 -8.10
CA SER A 47 -7.50 0.29 -8.56
C SER A 47 -8.49 -0.28 -7.54
N ASP A 48 -8.23 -1.49 -7.04
CA ASP A 48 -9.08 -2.15 -6.04
C ASP A 48 -9.07 -1.42 -4.69
N VAL A 49 -7.90 -0.92 -4.26
CA VAL A 49 -7.78 -0.12 -3.04
C VAL A 49 -8.51 1.22 -3.16
N ASN A 50 -8.45 1.89 -4.30
CA ASN A 50 -9.16 3.16 -4.49
C ASN A 50 -10.68 2.98 -4.42
N SER A 51 -11.22 1.92 -5.02
CA SER A 51 -12.65 1.59 -4.88
C SER A 51 -13.03 1.32 -3.42
N LEU A 52 -12.21 0.53 -2.72
CA LEU A 52 -12.40 0.21 -1.31
C LEU A 52 -12.34 1.47 -0.42
N LYS A 53 -11.45 2.41 -0.73
CA LYS A 53 -11.33 3.69 -0.01
C LYS A 53 -12.59 4.53 -0.12
N VAL A 54 -13.13 4.68 -1.31
CA VAL A 54 -14.39 5.43 -1.53
C VAL A 54 -15.54 4.79 -0.76
N ASP A 55 -15.66 3.47 -0.78
CA ASP A 55 -16.69 2.74 -0.05
C ASP A 55 -16.53 2.89 1.47
N LEU A 56 -15.31 2.84 1.99
CA LEU A 56 -15.03 3.05 3.41
C LEU A 56 -15.35 4.49 3.84
N VAL A 57 -14.92 5.48 3.05
CA VAL A 57 -15.24 6.90 3.32
C VAL A 57 -16.75 7.09 3.40
N ASN A 58 -17.49 6.61 2.40
CA ASN A 58 -18.95 6.75 2.35
C ASN A 58 -19.64 6.04 3.52
N SER A 59 -19.17 4.85 3.87
CA SER A 59 -19.80 4.03 4.93
C SER A 59 -19.52 4.54 6.35
N ILE A 60 -18.31 5.08 6.59
CA ILE A 60 -17.85 5.50 7.92
C ILE A 60 -18.17 6.97 8.16
N MET A 61 -17.82 7.86 7.22
CA MET A 61 -17.95 9.31 7.42
C MET A 61 -19.40 9.79 7.25
N LYS A 62 -20.21 9.13 6.41
CA LYS A 62 -21.62 9.48 6.16
C LYS A 62 -21.81 10.98 5.95
N LEU A 63 -21.00 11.55 5.07
CA LEU A 63 -20.95 12.99 4.81
C LEU A 63 -22.31 13.48 4.29
N SER A 64 -22.73 14.66 4.76
CA SER A 64 -23.83 15.38 4.14
C SER A 64 -23.45 15.79 2.71
N PRO A 65 -24.41 16.10 1.82
CA PRO A 65 -24.07 16.59 0.47
C PRO A 65 -23.18 17.85 0.48
N GLU A 66 -23.30 18.69 1.49
CA GLU A 66 -22.48 19.89 1.66
C GLU A 66 -21.05 19.56 2.12
N ASP A 67 -20.93 18.67 3.11
CA ASP A 67 -19.63 18.20 3.58
C ASP A 67 -18.89 17.42 2.49
N ALA A 68 -19.60 16.61 1.72
CA ALA A 68 -19.03 15.86 0.60
C ALA A 68 -18.43 16.78 -0.47
N LYS A 69 -19.09 17.92 -0.79
CA LYS A 69 -18.57 18.92 -1.73
C LYS A 69 -17.24 19.54 -1.25
N LYS A 70 -17.03 19.66 0.07
CA LYS A 70 -15.79 20.16 0.65
C LYS A 70 -14.73 19.08 0.77
N PHE A 71 -15.12 17.87 1.16
CA PHE A 71 -14.22 16.75 1.41
C PHE A 71 -13.55 16.22 0.15
N TRP A 72 -14.33 15.88 -0.89
CA TRP A 72 -13.82 15.15 -2.04
C TRP A 72 -12.70 15.87 -2.81
N PRO A 73 -12.74 17.20 -3.03
CA PRO A 73 -11.62 17.89 -3.66
C PRO A 73 -10.32 17.76 -2.85
N ILE A 74 -10.41 17.90 -1.52
CA ILE A 74 -9.24 17.77 -0.63
C ILE A 74 -8.71 16.33 -0.65
N TYR A 75 -9.61 15.35 -0.64
CA TYR A 75 -9.28 13.94 -0.66
C TYR A 75 -8.61 13.53 -1.99
N HIS A 76 -9.11 14.01 -3.12
CA HIS A 76 -8.48 13.76 -4.42
C HIS A 76 -7.06 14.36 -4.52
N ASP A 77 -6.84 15.54 -3.98
CA ASP A 77 -5.49 16.13 -3.92
C ASP A 77 -4.56 15.28 -3.05
N TYR A 78 -5.06 14.81 -1.89
CA TYR A 78 -4.33 13.87 -1.03
C TYR A 78 -3.96 12.59 -1.78
N GLU A 79 -4.90 11.95 -2.43
CA GLU A 79 -4.68 10.71 -3.19
C GLU A 79 -3.65 10.90 -4.33
N ASN A 80 -3.68 12.05 -5.00
CA ASN A 80 -2.71 12.37 -6.05
C ASN A 80 -1.28 12.52 -5.48
N GLU A 81 -1.12 13.19 -4.35
CA GLU A 81 0.19 13.31 -3.68
C GLU A 81 0.64 11.96 -3.09
N LEU A 82 -0.27 11.22 -2.45
CA LEU A 82 0.00 9.89 -1.90
C LEU A 82 0.45 8.91 -2.99
N GLY A 83 -0.17 9.01 -4.16
CA GLY A 83 0.18 8.18 -5.31
C GLY A 83 1.63 8.32 -5.75
N LYS A 84 2.21 9.51 -5.67
CA LYS A 84 3.63 9.75 -5.97
C LYS A 84 4.53 9.07 -4.95
N LEU A 85 4.21 9.21 -3.66
CA LEU A 85 4.95 8.54 -2.58
C LEU A 85 4.84 7.01 -2.66
N ALA A 86 3.71 6.50 -3.13
CA ALA A 86 3.52 5.06 -3.32
C ALA A 86 4.40 4.50 -4.44
N ILE A 87 4.63 5.25 -5.52
CA ILE A 87 5.55 4.88 -6.60
C ILE A 87 6.99 4.81 -6.06
N ASP A 88 7.46 5.86 -5.39
CA ASP A 88 8.81 5.91 -4.81
C ASP A 88 9.05 4.75 -3.83
N ARG A 89 8.02 4.41 -3.06
CA ARG A 89 8.07 3.26 -2.14
C ARG A 89 8.11 1.92 -2.87
N ALA A 90 7.33 1.77 -3.93
CA ALA A 90 7.32 0.55 -4.74
C ALA A 90 8.68 0.29 -5.40
N GLU A 91 9.32 1.33 -5.92
CA GLU A 91 10.67 1.26 -6.48
C GLU A 91 11.70 0.83 -5.42
N LEU A 92 11.59 1.39 -4.21
CA LEU A 92 12.46 1.02 -3.08
C LEU A 92 12.29 -0.46 -2.69
N VAL A 93 11.07 -0.96 -2.64
CA VAL A 93 10.77 -2.37 -2.35
C VAL A 93 11.28 -3.27 -3.47
N ALA A 94 11.07 -2.90 -4.73
CA ALA A 94 11.56 -3.66 -5.88
C ALA A 94 13.09 -3.74 -5.88
N GLU A 95 13.78 -2.64 -5.59
CA GLU A 95 15.25 -2.60 -5.47
C GLU A 95 15.76 -3.51 -4.34
N PHE A 96 15.08 -3.50 -3.19
CA PHE A 96 15.42 -4.39 -2.08
C PHE A 96 15.29 -5.86 -2.48
N VAL A 97 14.14 -6.25 -3.03
CA VAL A 97 13.86 -7.62 -3.45
C VAL A 97 14.85 -8.08 -4.52
N GLN A 98 15.14 -7.23 -5.51
CA GLN A 98 16.07 -7.56 -6.59
C GLN A 98 17.49 -7.72 -6.07
N SER A 99 17.98 -6.78 -5.25
CA SER A 99 19.33 -6.88 -4.69
C SER A 99 19.52 -8.11 -3.80
N HIS A 100 18.46 -8.55 -3.14
CA HIS A 100 18.46 -9.78 -2.36
C HIS A 100 18.55 -11.03 -3.24
N LYS A 101 17.78 -11.07 -4.31
CA LYS A 101 17.82 -12.17 -5.32
C LYS A 101 19.15 -12.29 -6.01
N ASP A 102 19.76 -11.17 -6.38
CA ASP A 102 21.03 -11.13 -7.09
C ASP A 102 22.25 -11.33 -6.18
N GLY A 103 22.05 -11.44 -4.87
CA GLY A 103 23.13 -11.54 -3.90
C GLY A 103 23.98 -10.26 -3.79
N THR A 104 23.44 -9.12 -4.25
CA THR A 104 24.12 -7.81 -4.22
C THR A 104 23.73 -6.95 -3.00
N PHE A 105 22.91 -7.50 -2.11
CA PHE A 105 22.49 -6.83 -0.87
C PHE A 105 23.60 -6.85 0.17
N ASP A 106 24.43 -5.81 0.13
CA ASP A 106 25.55 -5.61 1.07
C ASP A 106 25.26 -4.56 2.15
N ASN A 107 26.24 -4.29 3.01
CA ASN A 107 26.11 -3.30 4.08
C ASN A 107 25.87 -1.86 3.58
N ALA A 108 26.36 -1.49 2.40
CA ALA A 108 26.16 -0.17 1.82
C ALA A 108 24.72 -0.04 1.31
N LYS A 109 24.25 -1.05 0.58
CA LYS A 109 22.87 -1.15 0.10
C LYS A 109 21.88 -1.16 1.25
N ALA A 110 22.15 -1.92 2.31
CA ALA A 110 21.30 -1.96 3.50
C ALA A 110 21.15 -0.59 4.17
N ARG A 111 22.25 0.17 4.30
CA ARG A 111 22.20 1.53 4.86
C ARG A 111 21.41 2.50 3.98
N ASP A 112 21.59 2.45 2.65
CA ASP A 112 20.87 3.30 1.71
C ASP A 112 19.37 3.01 1.74
N ILE A 113 18.98 1.75 1.62
CA ILE A 113 17.59 1.31 1.66
C ILE A 113 16.93 1.72 2.98
N ALA A 114 17.57 1.50 4.12
CA ALA A 114 17.05 1.91 5.42
C ALA A 114 16.83 3.43 5.50
N LYS A 115 17.80 4.25 5.03
CA LYS A 115 17.66 5.71 4.97
C LYS A 115 16.47 6.16 4.13
N ARG A 116 16.33 5.58 2.95
CA ARG A 116 15.22 5.89 2.02
C ARG A 116 13.88 5.41 2.57
N TRP A 117 13.85 4.26 3.22
CA TRP A 117 12.65 3.75 3.89
C TRP A 117 12.16 4.72 4.97
N PHE A 118 13.04 5.16 5.88
CA PHE A 118 12.67 6.14 6.91
C PHE A 118 12.22 7.47 6.31
N LYS A 119 12.84 7.93 5.21
CA LYS A 119 12.40 9.13 4.50
C LYS A 119 10.98 8.96 3.94
N SER A 120 10.69 7.80 3.32
CA SER A 120 9.37 7.49 2.77
C SER A 120 8.28 7.46 3.86
N GLN A 121 8.57 6.83 5.03
CA GLN A 121 7.62 6.78 6.14
C GLN A 121 7.31 8.17 6.69
N ARG A 122 8.32 9.02 6.86
CA ARG A 122 8.11 10.41 7.29
C ARG A 122 7.28 11.19 6.27
N ALA A 123 7.63 11.13 5.00
CA ALA A 123 6.91 11.83 3.95
C ALA A 123 5.41 11.44 3.90
N ARG A 124 5.09 10.16 4.12
CA ARG A 124 3.71 9.70 4.20
C ARG A 124 2.98 10.26 5.43
N LEU A 125 3.63 10.27 6.59
CA LEU A 125 3.04 10.82 7.81
C LEU A 125 2.83 12.33 7.69
N ASP A 126 3.83 13.07 7.17
CA ASP A 126 3.74 14.51 6.94
C ASP A 126 2.60 14.86 5.97
N LEU A 127 2.43 14.02 4.92
CA LEU A 127 1.32 14.18 3.98
C LEU A 127 -0.04 13.97 4.65
N LEU A 128 -0.17 12.91 5.44
CA LEU A 128 -1.40 12.60 6.18
C LEU A 128 -1.76 13.73 7.16
N GLU A 129 -0.79 14.24 7.91
CA GLU A 129 -0.96 15.37 8.83
C GLU A 129 -1.39 16.64 8.09
N LYS A 130 -0.72 16.97 6.98
CA LYS A 130 -1.07 18.11 6.12
C LYS A 130 -2.53 18.07 5.69
N TYR A 131 -2.99 16.92 5.22
CA TYR A 131 -4.36 16.78 4.71
C TYR A 131 -5.40 16.62 5.81
N HIS A 132 -5.06 15.97 6.91
CA HIS A 132 -5.88 16.01 8.12
C HIS A 132 -6.16 17.45 8.56
N GLY A 133 -5.12 18.32 8.60
CA GLY A 133 -5.27 19.73 8.93
C GLY A 133 -6.13 20.50 7.93
N LYS A 134 -6.09 20.19 6.63
CA LYS A 134 -6.97 20.79 5.62
C LYS A 134 -8.43 20.37 5.84
N ILE A 135 -8.67 19.07 6.07
CA ILE A 135 -10.02 18.52 6.32
C ILE A 135 -10.61 19.11 7.59
N GLN A 136 -9.82 19.23 8.66
CA GLN A 136 -10.28 19.80 9.95
C GLN A 136 -10.70 21.27 9.85
N LYS A 137 -10.24 22.02 8.86
CA LYS A 137 -10.66 23.42 8.64
C LYS A 137 -12.03 23.50 7.96
N GLU A 138 -12.40 22.50 7.18
CA GLU A 138 -13.62 22.49 6.38
C GLU A 138 -14.73 21.64 6.99
N LEU A 139 -14.37 20.65 7.80
CA LEU A 139 -15.26 19.68 8.42
C LEU A 139 -15.09 19.65 9.94
N THR A 140 -15.93 18.86 10.62
CA THR A 140 -15.84 18.71 12.06
C THR A 140 -14.57 17.93 12.48
N PRO A 141 -14.06 18.14 13.71
CA PRO A 141 -12.92 17.35 14.22
C PRO A 141 -13.18 15.85 14.23
N VAL A 142 -14.44 15.42 14.41
CA VAL A 142 -14.83 14.01 14.36
C VAL A 142 -14.65 13.46 12.95
N GLN A 143 -15.11 14.17 11.92
CA GLN A 143 -14.96 13.77 10.52
C GLN A 143 -13.48 13.76 10.09
N ALA A 144 -12.69 14.74 10.54
CA ALA A 144 -11.24 14.72 10.31
C ALA A 144 -10.57 13.50 10.99
N GLY A 145 -11.01 13.15 12.20
CA GLY A 145 -10.57 11.94 12.90
C GLY A 145 -10.94 10.65 12.18
N GLN A 146 -12.14 10.60 11.59
CA GLN A 146 -12.59 9.46 10.78
C GLN A 146 -11.71 9.28 9.52
N PHE A 147 -11.39 10.38 8.80
CA PHE A 147 -10.44 10.36 7.69
C PHE A 147 -9.09 9.77 8.14
N LEU A 148 -8.52 10.29 9.25
CA LEU A 148 -7.25 9.79 9.79
C LEU A 148 -7.31 8.28 10.09
N GLN A 149 -8.41 7.82 10.71
CA GLN A 149 -8.60 6.42 11.05
C GLN A 149 -8.67 5.53 9.79
N ILE A 150 -9.44 5.95 8.78
CA ILE A 150 -9.58 5.22 7.52
C ILE A 150 -8.22 5.08 6.84
N GLU A 151 -7.48 6.18 6.66
CA GLU A 151 -6.18 6.16 6.00
C GLU A 151 -5.13 5.36 6.76
N ASN A 152 -5.16 5.39 8.09
CA ASN A 152 -4.28 4.55 8.91
C ASN A 152 -4.60 3.06 8.74
N GLN A 153 -5.87 2.66 8.77
CA GLN A 153 -6.27 1.26 8.58
C GLN A 153 -5.88 0.73 7.20
N ILE A 154 -6.14 1.51 6.14
CA ILE A 154 -5.74 1.16 4.77
C ILE A 154 -4.23 1.04 4.67
N GLY A 155 -3.51 1.98 5.27
CA GLY A 155 -2.05 1.95 5.29
C GLY A 155 -1.47 0.72 5.96
N LEU A 156 -2.01 0.32 7.11
CA LEU A 156 -1.61 -0.91 7.80
C LEU A 156 -1.90 -2.16 6.94
N PHE A 157 -3.04 -2.18 6.26
CA PHE A 157 -3.38 -3.28 5.36
C PHE A 157 -2.35 -3.40 4.20
N ILE A 158 -2.01 -2.27 3.57
CA ILE A 158 -0.98 -2.22 2.52
C ILE A 158 0.39 -2.64 3.06
N ASP A 159 0.74 -2.20 4.27
CA ASP A 159 2.01 -2.56 4.91
C ASP A 159 2.13 -4.06 5.17
N VAL A 160 1.06 -4.71 5.63
CA VAL A 160 1.01 -6.17 5.81
C VAL A 160 1.15 -6.90 4.47
N MET A 161 0.45 -6.43 3.43
CA MET A 161 0.54 -7.01 2.09
C MET A 161 1.97 -6.94 1.54
N ILE A 162 2.63 -5.79 1.66
CA ILE A 162 4.03 -5.63 1.23
C ILE A 162 4.95 -6.54 2.05
N ALA A 163 4.75 -6.59 3.37
CA ALA A 163 5.60 -7.40 4.25
C ALA A 163 5.50 -8.90 3.96
N SER A 164 4.36 -9.39 3.44
CA SER A 164 4.19 -10.79 3.06
C SER A 164 5.00 -11.18 1.82
N GLU A 165 5.33 -10.23 0.95
CA GLU A 165 6.04 -10.46 -0.31
C GLU A 165 7.55 -10.17 -0.23
N VAL A 166 7.99 -9.52 0.84
CA VAL A 166 9.38 -9.05 0.99
C VAL A 166 10.21 -10.08 1.77
N PRO A 167 11.39 -10.50 1.25
CA PRO A 167 12.25 -11.44 1.97
C PRO A 167 12.77 -10.84 3.27
N THR A 168 12.95 -11.69 4.28
CA THR A 168 13.58 -11.28 5.54
C THR A 168 15.08 -11.02 5.32
N VAL A 169 15.59 -9.91 5.87
CA VAL A 169 17.02 -9.61 5.85
C VAL A 169 17.81 -10.77 6.48
N GLY A 170 18.79 -11.31 5.75
CA GLY A 170 19.60 -12.45 6.19
C GLY A 170 19.00 -13.83 5.91
N ALA A 171 17.79 -13.94 5.36
CA ALA A 171 17.30 -15.21 4.84
C ALA A 171 18.13 -15.61 3.60
N LYS A 172 18.62 -16.87 3.59
CA LYS A 172 19.29 -17.39 2.39
C LYS A 172 18.23 -17.56 1.30
N SER A 173 18.52 -17.07 0.09
CA SER A 173 17.72 -17.42 -1.09
C SER A 173 17.87 -18.94 -1.33
N ASN A 174 16.79 -19.68 -1.18
CA ASN A 174 16.74 -21.09 -1.58
C ASN A 174 16.72 -21.21 -3.09
#